data_0b731373f19a0aa0c79c1515d6d568c2
#
_entry.id   0b731373f19a0aa0c79c1515d6d568c2
#
_cell.length_a   1.000
_cell.length_b   1.000
_cell.length_c   1.000
_cell.angle_alpha   90.00
_cell.angle_beta   90.00
_cell.angle_gamma   90.00
#
_symmetry.space_group_name_H-M   'P 1'
#
loop_
_entity.id
_entity.type
_entity.pdbx_description
1 polymer ?
#
loop_
_entity_poly.entity_id
_entity_poly.type
_entity_poly.pdbx_seq_one_letter_code
_entity_poly.pdbx_strand_id
1 'polypeptide(L)'
;MILSPDVKDLHTYGLVFNTNWVTIHDTAVDGFGPFNAILAARAKSATPFKRPENGQFRPGSNFTEFYFDETGDTDNLTPAGSTYGGFGAIFRLELAGDKGKLSLVYNGDAVHAGFDNCAFWDADHIVFVEDAGDTLHGQRNGLDSAWLFDLKTDYSGGAQPIRILAEGRDASATLDTVISGAGFTGAFGNDGDNEITGWHTSDGDPTVNGLLGAKIPKPFKSGWRTFYTQQHGDNFTWEILREDKDEDGNENGNGNGNGNGNNKKD
;
A
#
# COMPACT_ATOMS: atom_id res chain seq x y z
N MET A 1 -16.05 -9.66 -17.29
CA MET A 1 -15.07 -10.59 -17.89
C MET A 1 -14.07 -9.76 -18.64
N ILE A 2 -12.83 -9.83 -18.29
CA ILE A 2 -11.75 -9.27 -19.10
C ILE A 2 -11.63 -10.19 -20.32
N LEU A 3 -11.57 -9.60 -21.49
CA LEU A 3 -11.56 -10.39 -22.74
C LEU A 3 -10.16 -10.97 -23.04
N SER A 4 -9.12 -10.48 -22.39
CA SER A 4 -7.78 -11.07 -22.49
C SER A 4 -7.40 -11.70 -21.15
N PRO A 5 -7.16 -13.00 -21.08
CA PRO A 5 -6.59 -13.65 -19.91
C PRO A 5 -5.06 -13.54 -19.89
N ASP A 6 -4.47 -12.78 -20.80
CA ASP A 6 -3.02 -12.68 -20.91
C ASP A 6 -2.49 -11.73 -19.83
N VAL A 7 -1.70 -12.26 -18.93
CA VAL A 7 -1.01 -11.52 -17.87
C VAL A 7 -0.22 -10.35 -18.45
N LYS A 8 0.38 -10.51 -19.62
CA LYS A 8 1.10 -9.45 -20.33
C LYS A 8 0.19 -8.26 -20.64
N ASP A 9 -1.01 -8.51 -21.16
CA ASP A 9 -1.93 -7.44 -21.51
C ASP A 9 -2.39 -6.67 -20.27
N LEU A 10 -2.67 -7.36 -19.17
CA LEU A 10 -3.03 -6.72 -17.89
C LEU A 10 -1.96 -5.74 -17.41
N HIS A 11 -0.69 -6.09 -17.60
CA HIS A 11 0.46 -5.29 -17.18
C HIS A 11 1.03 -4.40 -18.31
N THR A 12 0.21 -4.07 -19.29
CA THR A 12 0.59 -3.19 -20.39
C THR A 12 -0.11 -1.84 -20.25
N TYR A 13 0.67 -0.78 -20.07
CA TYR A 13 0.15 0.58 -19.99
C TYR A 13 -0.66 0.98 -21.22
N GLY A 14 -1.70 1.77 -21.02
CA GLY A 14 -2.55 2.30 -22.07
C GLY A 14 -3.63 1.32 -22.56
N LEU A 15 -3.60 0.05 -22.15
CA LEU A 15 -4.70 -0.86 -22.42
C LEU A 15 -5.83 -0.65 -21.41
N VAL A 16 -7.06 -0.67 -21.91
CA VAL A 16 -8.28 -0.55 -21.11
C VAL A 16 -9.19 -1.73 -21.43
N PHE A 17 -9.58 -2.48 -20.42
CA PHE A 17 -10.41 -3.67 -20.55
C PHE A 17 -11.82 -3.39 -20.07
N ASN A 18 -12.81 -3.77 -20.88
CA ASN A 18 -14.18 -3.81 -20.38
C ASN A 18 -14.37 -5.01 -19.46
N THR A 19 -14.98 -4.77 -18.30
CA THR A 19 -15.20 -5.80 -17.29
C THR A 19 -16.68 -6.06 -17.08
N ASN A 20 -17.01 -7.30 -16.66
CA ASN A 20 -18.33 -7.68 -16.19
C ASN A 20 -18.15 -8.47 -14.89
N TRP A 21 -19.07 -8.28 -13.95
CA TRP A 21 -19.15 -9.12 -12.77
C TRP A 21 -19.67 -10.50 -13.14
N VAL A 22 -19.08 -11.53 -12.54
CA VAL A 22 -19.55 -12.92 -12.63
C VAL A 22 -19.77 -13.46 -11.24
N THR A 23 -20.93 -14.04 -11.00
CA THR A 23 -21.24 -14.72 -9.75
C THR A 23 -20.48 -16.04 -9.69
N ILE A 24 -19.60 -16.19 -8.70
CA ILE A 24 -18.86 -17.43 -8.49
C ILE A 24 -19.51 -18.34 -7.43
N HIS A 25 -20.35 -17.76 -6.57
CA HIS A 25 -21.14 -18.46 -5.56
C HIS A 25 -22.37 -17.63 -5.21
N ASP A 26 -23.52 -18.30 -5.13
CA ASP A 26 -24.78 -17.69 -4.70
C ASP A 26 -25.39 -18.56 -3.60
N THR A 27 -25.44 -18.05 -2.38
CA THR A 27 -25.93 -18.78 -1.22
C THR A 27 -27.37 -19.24 -1.36
N ALA A 28 -28.19 -18.55 -2.16
CA ALA A 28 -29.57 -18.95 -2.43
C ALA A 28 -29.67 -20.17 -3.34
N VAL A 29 -28.64 -20.42 -4.15
CA VAL A 29 -28.58 -21.54 -5.12
C VAL A 29 -27.63 -22.62 -4.63
N ASP A 30 -26.44 -22.22 -4.17
CA ASP A 30 -25.33 -23.11 -3.82
C ASP A 30 -25.29 -23.47 -2.33
N GLY A 31 -26.13 -22.82 -1.51
CA GLY A 31 -26.17 -23.02 -0.06
C GLY A 31 -25.04 -22.32 0.69
N PHE A 32 -24.91 -22.62 1.98
CA PHE A 32 -23.94 -22.00 2.91
C PHE A 32 -22.72 -22.90 3.18
N GLY A 33 -22.56 -23.98 2.44
CA GLY A 33 -21.42 -24.88 2.60
C GLY A 33 -20.10 -24.21 2.14
N PRO A 34 -18.97 -24.69 2.64
CA PRO A 34 -17.67 -24.22 2.17
C PRO A 34 -17.48 -24.55 0.70
N PHE A 35 -16.86 -23.64 -0.06
CA PHE A 35 -16.54 -23.84 -1.46
C PHE A 35 -15.12 -23.37 -1.77
N ASN A 36 -14.54 -23.86 -2.87
CA ASN A 36 -13.24 -23.42 -3.35
C ASN A 36 -13.42 -22.24 -4.31
N ALA A 37 -13.21 -21.02 -3.82
CA ALA A 37 -13.38 -19.79 -4.58
C ALA A 37 -12.49 -19.73 -5.83
N ILE A 38 -11.26 -20.24 -5.75
CA ILE A 38 -10.30 -20.25 -6.87
C ILE A 38 -10.81 -21.14 -8.00
N LEU A 39 -11.28 -22.35 -7.67
CA LEU A 39 -11.83 -23.26 -8.67
C LEU A 39 -13.12 -22.71 -9.30
N ALA A 40 -13.99 -22.11 -8.48
CA ALA A 40 -15.21 -21.47 -8.96
C ALA A 40 -14.92 -20.29 -9.90
N ALA A 41 -13.98 -19.44 -9.53
CA ALA A 41 -13.55 -18.31 -10.38
C ALA A 41 -12.93 -18.80 -11.72
N ARG A 42 -12.07 -19.82 -11.68
CA ARG A 42 -11.50 -20.44 -12.89
C ARG A 42 -12.57 -21.04 -13.78
N ALA A 43 -13.57 -21.71 -13.20
CA ALA A 43 -14.69 -22.27 -13.97
C ALA A 43 -15.54 -21.20 -14.69
N LYS A 44 -15.52 -19.97 -14.18
CA LYS A 44 -16.17 -18.79 -14.79
C LYS A 44 -15.23 -17.97 -15.67
N SER A 45 -14.00 -18.42 -15.89
CA SER A 45 -12.97 -17.68 -16.62
C SER A 45 -12.76 -16.26 -16.07
N ALA A 46 -12.79 -16.13 -14.72
CA ALA A 46 -12.45 -14.88 -14.07
C ALA A 46 -10.99 -14.51 -14.33
N THR A 47 -10.70 -13.23 -14.33
CA THR A 47 -9.35 -12.72 -14.58
C THR A 47 -8.38 -13.21 -13.51
N PRO A 48 -7.25 -13.80 -13.91
CA PRO A 48 -6.21 -14.21 -12.97
C PRO A 48 -5.33 -13.00 -12.61
N PHE A 49 -5.54 -12.43 -11.46
CA PHE A 49 -4.63 -11.47 -10.86
C PHE A 49 -3.53 -12.17 -10.07
N LYS A 50 -2.36 -11.53 -9.96
CA LYS A 50 -1.20 -12.06 -9.23
C LYS A 50 -1.24 -11.64 -7.78
N ARG A 51 -1.93 -12.41 -6.93
CA ARG A 51 -2.13 -12.10 -5.52
C ARG A 51 -2.76 -10.72 -5.33
N PRO A 52 -4.05 -10.56 -5.73
CA PRO A 52 -4.76 -9.33 -5.41
C PRO A 52 -5.00 -9.29 -3.89
N GLU A 53 -4.59 -8.20 -3.25
CA GLU A 53 -4.66 -8.08 -1.80
C GLU A 53 -5.69 -7.03 -1.39
N ASN A 54 -5.39 -5.78 -1.48
CA ASN A 54 -6.24 -4.73 -0.95
C ASN A 54 -6.74 -3.77 -2.04
N GLY A 55 -7.74 -2.97 -1.68
CA GLY A 55 -8.24 -1.92 -2.54
C GLY A 55 -9.19 -0.99 -1.82
N GLN A 56 -9.28 0.23 -2.33
CA GLN A 56 -10.14 1.25 -1.77
C GLN A 56 -10.86 2.05 -2.86
N PHE A 57 -12.11 2.42 -2.61
CA PHE A 57 -12.83 3.37 -3.46
C PHE A 57 -12.26 4.78 -3.28
N ARG A 58 -12.06 5.47 -4.40
CA ARG A 58 -11.63 6.87 -4.37
C ARG A 58 -12.65 7.73 -3.63
N PRO A 59 -12.24 8.48 -2.61
CA PRO A 59 -13.11 9.40 -1.90
C PRO A 59 -13.72 10.43 -2.84
N GLY A 60 -15.03 10.64 -2.71
CA GLY A 60 -15.76 11.56 -3.58
C GLY A 60 -16.17 11.00 -4.94
N SER A 61 -15.76 9.78 -5.31
CA SER A 61 -16.18 9.13 -6.55
C SER A 61 -17.61 8.52 -6.49
N ASN A 62 -18.27 8.57 -5.36
CA ASN A 62 -19.55 7.90 -5.13
C ASN A 62 -19.46 6.38 -5.43
N PHE A 63 -18.37 5.73 -5.03
CA PHE A 63 -18.08 4.32 -5.21
C PHE A 63 -18.04 3.87 -6.69
N THR A 64 -17.68 4.77 -7.59
CA THR A 64 -17.54 4.45 -9.01
C THR A 64 -16.10 4.28 -9.47
N GLU A 65 -15.13 4.54 -8.63
CA GLU A 65 -13.72 4.44 -8.96
C GLU A 65 -13.00 3.70 -7.83
N PHE A 66 -12.43 2.53 -8.14
CA PHE A 66 -11.80 1.63 -7.20
C PHE A 66 -10.35 1.37 -7.62
N TYR A 67 -9.43 1.54 -6.67
CA TYR A 67 -8.02 1.21 -6.84
C TYR A 67 -7.70 -0.02 -6.02
N PHE A 68 -6.91 -0.91 -6.57
CA PHE A 68 -6.45 -2.12 -5.88
C PHE A 68 -5.07 -2.52 -6.38
N ASP A 69 -4.40 -3.33 -5.59
CA ASP A 69 -3.07 -3.82 -5.88
C ASP A 69 -3.02 -5.31 -6.13
N GLU A 70 -1.93 -5.70 -6.74
CA GLU A 70 -1.37 -7.05 -6.74
C GLU A 70 -0.03 -7.00 -6.03
N THR A 71 0.20 -7.91 -5.09
CA THR A 71 1.53 -8.08 -4.48
C THR A 71 2.54 -8.60 -5.50
N GLY A 72 2.08 -9.39 -6.45
CA GLY A 72 2.93 -9.96 -7.49
C GLY A 72 3.31 -11.41 -7.21
N ASP A 73 4.41 -11.84 -7.81
CA ASP A 73 4.92 -13.19 -7.62
C ASP A 73 5.82 -13.25 -6.39
N THR A 74 5.68 -14.31 -5.61
CA THR A 74 6.60 -14.62 -4.52
C THR A 74 7.96 -15.13 -5.02
N ASP A 75 8.02 -15.53 -6.28
CA ASP A 75 9.22 -15.94 -6.98
C ASP A 75 9.39 -15.13 -8.27
N ASN A 76 10.27 -14.15 -8.24
CA ASN A 76 10.60 -13.30 -9.38
C ASN A 76 11.80 -13.78 -10.20
N LEU A 77 12.26 -15.01 -9.97
CA LEU A 77 13.40 -15.57 -10.67
C LEU A 77 13.08 -15.88 -12.15
N THR A 78 11.82 -15.93 -12.51
CA THR A 78 11.41 -16.10 -13.90
C THR A 78 11.24 -14.75 -14.60
N PRO A 79 11.69 -14.59 -15.86
CA PRO A 79 11.46 -13.35 -16.62
C PRO A 79 9.99 -12.94 -16.72
N ALA A 80 9.08 -13.90 -16.83
CA ALA A 80 7.63 -13.64 -16.84
C ALA A 80 7.14 -13.09 -15.50
N GLY A 81 7.68 -13.61 -14.38
CA GLY A 81 7.39 -13.12 -13.05
C GLY A 81 7.76 -11.65 -12.91
N SER A 82 9.00 -11.31 -13.20
CA SER A 82 9.52 -9.95 -13.03
C SER A 82 8.95 -8.93 -14.01
N THR A 83 8.61 -9.36 -15.23
CA THR A 83 8.19 -8.41 -16.29
C THR A 83 6.71 -8.05 -16.22
N TYR A 84 5.86 -8.97 -15.79
CA TYR A 84 4.42 -8.79 -15.83
C TYR A 84 3.82 -8.87 -14.42
N GLY A 85 4.02 -7.81 -13.64
CA GLY A 85 3.48 -7.69 -12.29
C GLY A 85 4.22 -8.53 -11.24
N GLY A 86 5.44 -8.99 -11.52
CA GLY A 86 6.20 -9.79 -10.56
C GLY A 86 6.65 -9.00 -9.32
N PHE A 87 6.77 -7.69 -9.44
CA PHE A 87 7.09 -6.77 -8.36
C PHE A 87 5.86 -6.05 -7.80
N GLY A 88 4.66 -6.53 -8.11
CA GLY A 88 3.41 -5.89 -7.79
C GLY A 88 2.90 -4.97 -8.89
N ALA A 89 1.62 -4.67 -8.85
CA ALA A 89 0.97 -3.75 -9.76
C ALA A 89 -0.21 -3.07 -9.10
N ILE A 90 -0.59 -1.91 -9.62
CA ILE A 90 -1.74 -1.14 -9.16
C ILE A 90 -2.69 -0.95 -10.32
N PHE A 91 -3.95 -1.25 -10.07
CA PHE A 91 -5.02 -1.16 -11.05
C PHE A 91 -6.07 -0.14 -10.62
N ARG A 92 -6.72 0.42 -11.63
CA ARG A 92 -7.92 1.24 -11.49
C ARG A 92 -9.09 0.56 -12.17
N LEU A 93 -10.20 0.43 -11.44
CA LEU A 93 -11.47 -0.07 -11.94
C LEU A 93 -12.51 1.05 -11.87
N GLU A 94 -12.97 1.51 -13.04
CA GLU A 94 -14.08 2.45 -13.16
C GLU A 94 -15.38 1.65 -13.31
N LEU A 95 -16.34 1.88 -12.44
CA LEU A 95 -17.59 1.13 -12.36
C LEU A 95 -18.76 1.88 -12.99
N ALA A 96 -19.58 1.15 -13.72
CA ALA A 96 -20.82 1.62 -14.31
C ALA A 96 -21.89 0.52 -14.19
N GLY A 97 -22.52 0.45 -13.02
CA GLY A 97 -23.44 -0.64 -12.67
C GLY A 97 -22.72 -1.98 -12.57
N ASP A 98 -23.16 -2.95 -13.36
CA ASP A 98 -22.58 -4.30 -13.44
C ASP A 98 -21.38 -4.42 -14.38
N LYS A 99 -20.92 -3.31 -14.92
CA LYS A 99 -19.79 -3.22 -15.86
C LYS A 99 -18.73 -2.28 -15.30
N GLY A 100 -17.56 -2.37 -15.89
CA GLY A 100 -16.48 -1.48 -15.56
C GLY A 100 -15.42 -1.42 -16.65
N LYS A 101 -14.46 -0.54 -16.42
CA LYS A 101 -13.23 -0.44 -17.19
C LYS A 101 -12.05 -0.63 -16.26
N LEU A 102 -11.22 -1.60 -16.57
CA LEU A 102 -9.98 -1.86 -15.84
C LEU A 102 -8.78 -1.31 -16.62
N SER A 103 -7.89 -0.63 -15.94
CA SER A 103 -6.63 -0.16 -16.49
C SER A 103 -5.51 -0.31 -15.48
N LEU A 104 -4.28 -0.51 -15.98
CA LEU A 104 -3.06 -0.47 -15.19
C LEU A 104 -2.73 0.98 -14.86
N VAL A 105 -2.48 1.26 -13.59
CA VAL A 105 -1.97 2.55 -13.10
C VAL A 105 -0.46 2.51 -12.98
N TYR A 106 0.07 1.46 -12.36
CA TYR A 106 1.49 1.29 -12.12
C TYR A 106 1.89 -0.17 -12.18
N ASN A 107 3.01 -0.45 -12.81
CA ASN A 107 3.65 -1.75 -12.80
C ASN A 107 4.95 -1.64 -12.01
N GLY A 108 5.02 -2.33 -10.89
CA GLY A 108 6.17 -2.32 -10.01
C GLY A 108 7.45 -2.81 -10.69
N ASP A 109 8.56 -2.37 -10.19
CA ASP A 109 9.91 -2.79 -10.60
C ASP A 109 10.74 -3.30 -9.43
N ALA A 110 12.04 -3.47 -9.62
CA ALA A 110 12.92 -4.08 -8.63
C ALA A 110 13.14 -3.26 -7.35
N VAL A 111 12.66 -2.01 -7.29
CA VAL A 111 12.73 -1.20 -6.05
C VAL A 111 11.56 -1.47 -5.12
N HIS A 112 10.56 -2.22 -5.59
CA HIS A 112 9.36 -2.55 -4.82
C HIS A 112 9.46 -3.94 -4.19
N ALA A 113 8.95 -4.02 -2.95
CA ALA A 113 8.95 -5.24 -2.17
C ALA A 113 7.62 -6.03 -2.23
N GLY A 114 6.65 -5.55 -2.99
CA GLY A 114 5.34 -6.16 -3.15
C GLY A 114 4.25 -5.36 -2.44
N PHE A 115 3.33 -4.78 -3.21
CA PHE A 115 2.21 -4.02 -2.65
C PHE A 115 1.25 -4.95 -1.92
N ASP A 116 0.70 -4.48 -0.81
CA ASP A 116 -0.21 -5.26 0.01
C ASP A 116 -1.44 -4.43 0.43
N ASN A 117 -1.25 -3.38 1.20
CA ASN A 117 -2.36 -2.58 1.69
C ASN A 117 -2.36 -1.16 1.13
N CYS A 118 -3.53 -0.52 1.10
CA CYS A 118 -3.64 0.84 0.61
C CYS A 118 -4.65 1.69 1.37
N ALA A 119 -4.42 3.01 1.33
CA ALA A 119 -5.40 3.99 1.76
C ALA A 119 -5.23 5.32 1.03
N PHE A 120 -6.33 6.00 0.76
CA PHE A 120 -6.25 7.34 0.22
C PHE A 120 -5.64 8.32 1.23
N TRP A 121 -4.65 9.07 0.75
CA TRP A 121 -4.06 10.19 1.47
C TRP A 121 -4.95 11.43 1.39
N ASP A 122 -5.45 11.71 0.19
CA ASP A 122 -6.42 12.77 -0.11
C ASP A 122 -7.24 12.39 -1.37
N ALA A 123 -7.85 13.35 -2.04
CA ALA A 123 -8.67 13.09 -3.22
C ALA A 123 -7.88 12.59 -4.44
N ASP A 124 -6.61 12.96 -4.53
CA ASP A 124 -5.77 12.74 -5.70
C ASP A 124 -4.55 11.85 -5.44
N HIS A 125 -4.32 11.51 -4.17
CA HIS A 125 -3.19 10.68 -3.77
C HIS A 125 -3.64 9.46 -2.98
N ILE A 126 -3.02 8.33 -3.27
CA ILE A 126 -3.20 7.07 -2.55
C ILE A 126 -1.84 6.55 -2.09
N VAL A 127 -1.79 6.01 -0.89
CA VAL A 127 -0.62 5.32 -0.36
C VAL A 127 -0.82 3.83 -0.54
N PHE A 128 0.17 3.16 -1.10
CA PHE A 128 0.31 1.71 -1.03
C PHE A 128 1.49 1.38 -0.13
N VAL A 129 1.29 0.41 0.73
CA VAL A 129 2.34 -0.12 1.61
C VAL A 129 2.74 -1.50 1.15
N GLU A 130 3.93 -1.93 1.54
CA GLU A 130 4.54 -3.16 1.08
C GLU A 130 4.66 -4.18 2.18
N ASP A 131 4.47 -5.44 1.80
CA ASP A 131 4.84 -6.64 2.55
C ASP A 131 5.63 -7.60 1.66
N ALA A 132 6.92 -7.61 1.83
CA ALA A 132 7.77 -8.57 1.13
C ALA A 132 7.67 -9.97 1.73
N GLY A 133 7.26 -10.11 2.97
CA GLY A 133 7.36 -11.33 3.74
C GLY A 133 8.80 -11.87 3.79
N ASP A 134 9.08 -12.79 4.70
CA ASP A 134 10.43 -13.30 4.96
C ASP A 134 11.15 -13.85 3.73
N THR A 135 10.41 -14.53 2.86
CA THR A 135 11.00 -15.16 1.67
C THR A 135 11.39 -14.13 0.61
N LEU A 136 10.64 -13.05 0.50
CA LEU A 136 10.84 -12.03 -0.53
C LEU A 136 11.89 -10.99 -0.13
N HIS A 137 12.09 -10.72 1.14
CA HIS A 137 13.09 -9.76 1.60
C HIS A 137 14.47 -10.04 1.02
N GLY A 138 14.92 -11.28 1.08
CA GLY A 138 16.20 -11.68 0.49
C GLY A 138 16.24 -11.58 -1.03
N GLN A 139 15.11 -11.73 -1.71
CA GLN A 139 15.03 -11.67 -3.17
C GLN A 139 14.86 -10.23 -3.67
N ARG A 140 14.09 -9.42 -2.97
CA ARG A 140 13.83 -8.02 -3.33
C ARG A 140 14.98 -7.12 -2.92
N ASN A 141 15.68 -7.49 -1.86
CA ASN A 141 16.82 -6.73 -1.32
C ASN A 141 16.47 -5.28 -0.98
N GLY A 142 15.25 -5.05 -0.56
CA GLY A 142 14.68 -3.74 -0.22
C GLY A 142 13.92 -3.79 1.09
N LEU A 143 13.64 -2.63 1.65
CA LEU A 143 12.81 -2.47 2.84
C LEU A 143 11.35 -2.30 2.45
N ASP A 144 10.46 -2.84 3.26
CA ASP A 144 9.04 -2.55 3.13
C ASP A 144 8.79 -1.06 3.26
N SER A 145 8.02 -0.53 2.37
CA SER A 145 7.89 0.90 2.19
C SER A 145 6.44 1.32 2.03
N ALA A 146 6.17 2.58 2.36
CA ALA A 146 4.95 3.24 1.98
C ALA A 146 5.24 4.20 0.82
N TRP A 147 4.49 4.04 -0.25
CA TRP A 147 4.64 4.79 -1.49
C TRP A 147 3.42 5.64 -1.77
N LEU A 148 3.63 6.95 -1.94
CA LEU A 148 2.58 7.90 -2.29
C LEU A 148 2.49 8.02 -3.81
N PHE A 149 1.34 7.68 -4.34
CA PHE A 149 1.00 7.79 -5.75
C PHE A 149 0.13 9.01 -6.01
N ASP A 150 0.55 9.88 -6.94
CA ASP A 150 -0.31 10.91 -7.51
C ASP A 150 -1.10 10.32 -8.67
N LEU A 151 -2.40 10.26 -8.55
CA LEU A 151 -3.31 9.67 -9.55
C LEU A 151 -3.40 10.47 -10.86
N LYS A 152 -2.79 11.65 -10.92
CA LYS A 152 -2.68 12.47 -12.14
C LYS A 152 -1.39 12.22 -12.90
N THR A 153 -0.46 11.51 -12.29
CA THR A 153 0.83 11.19 -12.92
C THR A 153 0.67 10.03 -13.91
N ASP A 154 1.20 10.20 -15.09
CA ASP A 154 1.36 9.12 -16.06
C ASP A 154 2.66 8.35 -15.76
N TYR A 155 2.50 7.17 -15.19
CA TYR A 155 3.62 6.30 -14.84
C TYR A 155 4.17 5.50 -16.02
N SER A 156 3.53 5.50 -17.18
CA SER A 156 3.99 4.76 -18.36
C SER A 156 5.33 5.22 -18.88
N GLY A 157 5.69 6.47 -18.59
CA GLY A 157 6.97 7.08 -18.96
C GLY A 157 8.12 6.79 -18.00
N GLY A 158 7.93 5.94 -16.98
CA GLY A 158 8.96 5.62 -15.99
C GLY A 158 9.02 6.57 -14.81
N ALA A 159 7.99 7.39 -14.61
CA ALA A 159 7.83 8.13 -13.36
C ALA A 159 7.70 7.15 -12.19
N GLN A 160 8.20 7.56 -11.03
CA GLN A 160 8.16 6.75 -9.81
C GLN A 160 7.26 7.41 -8.77
N PRO A 161 6.57 6.65 -7.92
CA PRO A 161 5.90 7.18 -6.76
C PRO A 161 6.90 7.75 -5.75
N ILE A 162 6.40 8.51 -4.80
CA ILE A 162 7.24 9.07 -3.73
C ILE A 162 7.27 8.08 -2.57
N ARG A 163 8.44 7.62 -2.20
CA ARG A 163 8.65 6.83 -0.98
C ARG A 163 8.55 7.73 0.23
N ILE A 164 7.55 7.55 1.06
CA ILE A 164 7.28 8.40 2.23
C ILE A 164 7.66 7.76 3.56
N LEU A 165 7.78 6.44 3.58
CA LEU A 165 8.23 5.68 4.74
C LEU A 165 9.00 4.46 4.23
N ALA A 166 10.01 4.05 4.96
CA ALA A 166 10.67 2.76 4.80
C ALA A 166 10.86 2.17 6.20
N GLU A 167 10.42 0.95 6.35
CA GLU A 167 10.55 0.21 7.57
C GLU A 167 11.09 -1.17 7.23
N GLY A 168 11.89 -1.66 8.07
CA GLY A 168 12.41 -2.97 7.84
C GLY A 168 13.77 -3.10 8.43
N ARG A 169 14.26 -4.22 8.44
CA ARG A 169 15.24 -4.64 9.29
C ARG A 169 16.11 -5.64 8.74
N ASP A 170 15.92 -5.99 7.53
CA ASP A 170 16.86 -6.88 6.89
C ASP A 170 18.19 -6.16 6.71
N ALA A 171 19.11 -6.42 7.63
CA ALA A 171 20.47 -5.90 7.57
C ALA A 171 21.21 -6.36 6.29
N SER A 172 20.67 -7.32 5.55
CA SER A 172 21.19 -7.80 4.27
C SER A 172 20.65 -7.00 3.08
N ALA A 173 19.63 -6.18 3.25
CA ALA A 173 19.08 -5.36 2.18
C ALA A 173 20.08 -4.32 1.70
N THR A 174 20.61 -4.49 0.51
CA THR A 174 21.69 -3.64 -0.02
C THR A 174 21.19 -2.45 -0.83
N LEU A 175 19.94 -2.46 -1.30
CA LEU A 175 19.31 -1.33 -1.96
C LEU A 175 19.11 -0.16 -1.00
N ASP A 176 18.89 -0.44 0.26
CA ASP A 176 18.66 0.54 1.31
C ASP A 176 19.84 0.66 2.29
N THR A 177 21.05 0.53 1.78
CA THR A 177 22.29 0.55 2.59
C THR A 177 22.47 1.83 3.41
N VAL A 178 21.91 2.94 2.99
CA VAL A 178 21.95 4.20 3.75
C VAL A 178 21.18 4.07 5.06
N ILE A 179 20.08 3.32 5.07
CA ILE A 179 19.29 3.06 6.28
C ILE A 179 19.89 1.87 7.03
N SER A 180 20.15 0.77 6.37
CA SER A 180 20.70 -0.44 7.00
C SER A 180 22.16 -0.30 7.43
N GLY A 181 22.97 0.49 6.72
CA GLY A 181 24.38 0.69 6.99
C GLY A 181 24.72 1.80 7.99
N ALA A 182 23.78 2.65 8.34
CA ALA A 182 24.03 3.83 9.18
C ALA A 182 24.09 3.54 10.70
N GLY A 183 24.41 2.34 11.11
CA GLY A 183 24.53 1.96 12.53
C GLY A 183 23.18 1.61 13.19
N PHE A 184 22.16 1.46 12.41
CA PHE A 184 20.85 0.99 12.88
C PHE A 184 20.80 -0.55 13.05
N THR A 185 21.80 -1.26 12.57
CA THR A 185 21.94 -2.69 12.79
C THR A 185 21.96 -3.00 14.29
N GLY A 186 20.89 -3.58 14.78
CA GLY A 186 20.70 -3.91 16.19
C GLY A 186 19.83 -2.94 16.98
N ALA A 187 19.49 -1.78 16.43
CA ALA A 187 18.53 -0.87 17.08
C ALA A 187 17.08 -1.28 16.80
N PHE A 188 16.86 -2.02 15.73
CA PHE A 188 15.54 -2.47 15.34
C PHE A 188 15.36 -3.96 15.54
N GLY A 189 16.01 -4.64 16.38
CA GLY A 189 15.83 -6.01 16.68
C GLY A 189 15.57 -6.85 15.48
N ASN A 190 15.43 -7.69 15.08
CA ASN A 190 15.03 -8.40 14.18
C ASN A 190 14.42 -8.61 13.49
N ASP A 191 14.45 -8.65 12.74
CA ASP A 191 13.55 -8.77 12.48
C ASP A 191 13.18 -9.11 11.23
N GLY A 192 13.39 -9.83 10.51
CA GLY A 192 12.92 -10.31 9.29
C GLY A 192 11.43 -10.15 9.00
N ASP A 193 10.69 -9.64 9.98
CA ASP A 193 9.27 -9.82 9.91
C ASP A 193 8.46 -8.58 10.06
N ASN A 194 8.95 -7.37 9.93
CA ASN A 194 8.10 -6.22 10.05
C ASN A 194 7.47 -5.89 8.72
N GLU A 195 6.28 -5.83 8.73
CA GLU A 195 5.39 -5.61 7.63
C GLU A 195 4.58 -4.36 7.89
N ILE A 196 4.52 -3.45 6.94
CA ILE A 196 3.61 -2.32 7.02
C ILE A 196 2.23 -2.82 6.58
N THR A 197 1.38 -3.19 7.53
CA THR A 197 0.10 -3.82 7.25
C THR A 197 -1.05 -2.87 7.03
N GLY A 198 -0.86 -1.59 7.23
CA GLY A 198 -1.95 -0.67 7.05
C GLY A 198 -1.53 0.78 7.07
N TRP A 199 -2.28 1.57 6.33
CA TRP A 199 -2.21 3.02 6.30
C TRP A 199 -3.59 3.61 6.46
N HIS A 200 -3.76 4.63 7.27
CA HIS A 200 -5.07 5.22 7.49
C HIS A 200 -4.99 6.69 7.85
N THR A 201 -5.84 7.50 7.20
CA THR A 201 -6.03 8.91 7.54
C THR A 201 -7.50 9.12 7.90
N SER A 202 -7.78 9.53 9.14
CA SER A 202 -9.13 9.56 9.71
C SER A 202 -9.40 10.84 10.50
N ASP A 203 -10.66 11.27 10.48
CA ASP A 203 -11.21 12.29 11.37
C ASP A 203 -11.91 11.69 12.59
N GLY A 204 -11.82 10.37 12.76
CA GLY A 204 -12.45 9.65 13.87
C GLY A 204 -13.97 9.46 13.71
N ASP A 205 -14.54 9.72 12.54
CA ASP A 205 -15.96 9.52 12.29
C ASP A 205 -16.31 8.01 12.24
N PRO A 206 -17.07 7.48 13.21
CA PRO A 206 -17.44 6.08 13.25
C PRO A 206 -18.63 5.75 12.35
N THR A 207 -19.18 6.71 11.63
CA THR A 207 -20.30 6.45 10.72
C THR A 207 -19.86 5.70 9.48
N VAL A 208 -20.82 5.18 8.72
CA VAL A 208 -20.56 4.51 7.43
C VAL A 208 -19.74 5.40 6.50
N ASN A 209 -19.98 6.70 6.49
CA ASN A 209 -19.23 7.63 5.63
C ASN A 209 -17.75 7.74 6.02
N GLY A 210 -17.44 7.69 7.31
CA GLY A 210 -16.05 7.64 7.78
C GLY A 210 -15.40 6.28 7.50
N LEU A 211 -16.11 5.21 7.86
CA LEU A 211 -15.56 3.84 7.80
C LEU A 211 -15.34 3.34 6.37
N LEU A 212 -16.21 3.71 5.42
CA LEU A 212 -16.07 3.27 4.03
C LEU A 212 -15.24 4.21 3.15
N GLY A 213 -14.60 5.23 3.73
CA GLY A 213 -13.75 6.14 2.98
C GLY A 213 -14.51 7.05 2.01
N ALA A 214 -15.81 7.33 2.27
CA ALA A 214 -16.59 8.25 1.43
C ALA A 214 -16.13 9.71 1.59
N LYS A 215 -15.57 10.06 2.76
CA LYS A 215 -14.99 11.37 3.02
C LYS A 215 -13.59 11.47 2.40
N ILE A 216 -13.30 12.63 1.84
CA ILE A 216 -11.94 12.94 1.36
C ILE A 216 -11.02 13.15 2.57
N PRO A 217 -9.99 12.34 2.75
CA PRO A 217 -9.03 12.53 3.83
C PRO A 217 -8.29 13.86 3.70
N LYS A 218 -7.87 14.41 4.83
CA LYS A 218 -7.17 15.71 4.90
C LYS A 218 -5.98 15.59 5.85
N PRO A 219 -4.90 14.92 5.45
CA PRO A 219 -3.76 14.68 6.32
C PRO A 219 -3.20 16.00 6.87
N PHE A 220 -2.81 15.98 8.13
CA PHE A 220 -2.26 17.12 8.86
C PHE A 220 -3.20 18.34 9.02
N LYS A 221 -4.50 18.21 8.73
CA LYS A 221 -5.49 19.23 9.05
C LYS A 221 -6.08 18.97 10.43
N SER A 222 -6.49 20.05 11.10
CA SER A 222 -7.12 19.95 12.42
C SER A 222 -8.28 18.95 12.42
N GLY A 223 -8.27 18.02 13.36
CA GLY A 223 -9.25 16.96 13.49
C GLY A 223 -8.97 15.72 12.64
N TRP A 224 -7.92 15.72 11.82
CA TRP A 224 -7.48 14.55 11.06
C TRP A 224 -6.17 14.02 11.62
N ARG A 225 -6.03 12.70 11.67
CA ARG A 225 -4.84 12.00 12.13
C ARG A 225 -4.46 10.94 11.10
N THR A 226 -3.17 10.73 10.92
CA THR A 226 -2.63 9.73 10.00
C THR A 226 -1.87 8.68 10.79
N PHE A 227 -2.14 7.42 10.50
CA PHE A 227 -1.55 6.27 11.17
C PHE A 227 -1.01 5.28 10.16
N TYR A 228 0.01 4.54 10.57
CA TYR A 228 0.34 3.26 9.97
C TYR A 228 0.44 2.18 11.04
N THR A 229 0.24 0.95 10.63
CA THR A 229 0.35 -0.22 11.49
C THR A 229 1.47 -1.11 11.01
N GLN A 230 2.19 -1.64 11.96
CA GLN A 230 3.26 -2.59 11.77
C GLN A 230 2.81 -3.93 12.31
N GLN A 231 2.92 -4.97 11.51
CA GLN A 231 2.66 -6.34 11.90
C GLN A 231 3.99 -7.03 12.25
N HIS A 232 3.88 -8.15 12.95
CA HIS A 232 5.00 -8.91 13.52
C HIS A 232 5.74 -8.19 14.65
N GLY A 233 6.52 -8.91 15.39
CA GLY A 233 7.08 -8.37 16.61
C GLY A 233 5.99 -7.89 17.57
N ASP A 234 6.04 -6.64 17.97
CA ASP A 234 5.13 -6.07 18.98
C ASP A 234 3.80 -5.54 18.41
N ASN A 235 3.60 -5.56 17.10
CA ASN A 235 2.37 -5.08 16.43
C ASN A 235 1.99 -3.65 16.81
N PHE A 236 2.83 -2.70 16.47
CA PHE A 236 2.62 -1.30 16.81
C PHE A 236 1.71 -0.57 15.81
N THR A 237 1.01 0.43 16.32
CA THR A 237 0.37 1.45 15.51
C THR A 237 1.04 2.79 15.79
N TRP A 238 1.51 3.44 14.76
CA TRP A 238 2.23 4.71 14.83
C TRP A 238 1.37 5.82 14.28
N GLU A 239 1.40 6.98 14.95
CA GLU A 239 0.84 8.21 14.40
C GLU A 239 1.93 9.00 13.69
N ILE A 240 1.63 9.45 12.49
CA ILE A 240 2.51 10.32 11.70
C ILE A 240 2.15 11.75 12.00
N LEU A 241 3.08 12.48 12.59
CA LEU A 241 2.95 13.90 12.90
C LEU A 241 3.77 14.71 11.90
N ARG A 242 3.25 15.88 11.55
CA ARG A 242 4.02 16.87 10.82
C ARG A 242 4.95 17.56 11.80
N GLU A 243 6.22 17.61 11.46
CA GLU A 243 7.14 18.50 12.16
C GLU A 243 6.80 19.95 11.78
N ASP A 244 6.35 20.73 12.75
CA ASP A 244 6.19 22.17 12.56
C ASP A 244 7.59 22.75 12.40
N LYS A 245 7.93 23.23 11.23
CA LYS A 245 9.13 24.07 11.07
C LYS A 245 8.82 25.33 11.84
N ASP A 246 9.52 25.52 12.96
CA ASP A 246 9.54 26.81 13.63
C ASP A 246 9.87 27.88 12.59
N GLU A 247 8.96 28.81 12.36
CA GLU A 247 9.16 29.91 11.41
C GLU A 247 10.30 30.85 11.81
N ASP A 248 10.91 30.59 12.95
CA ASP A 248 12.07 31.31 13.45
C ASP A 248 13.36 30.59 13.05
N GLY A 249 13.86 30.94 11.85
CA GLY A 249 15.23 30.63 11.43
C GLY A 249 16.28 31.32 12.31
N ASN A 250 16.38 30.88 13.56
CA ASN A 250 17.48 31.30 14.44
C ASN A 250 18.27 30.06 14.89
N GLU A 251 19.23 29.68 14.05
CA GLU A 251 20.29 28.77 14.45
C GLU A 251 21.14 29.42 15.54
N ASN A 252 20.71 29.32 16.79
CA ASN A 252 21.58 29.53 17.95
C ASN A 252 21.28 28.48 19.03
N GLY A 253 21.68 27.26 18.72
CA GLY A 253 21.77 26.19 19.69
C GLY A 253 22.96 26.40 20.65
N ASN A 254 22.76 27.13 21.72
CA ASN A 254 23.67 27.10 22.85
C ASN A 254 22.91 26.52 24.05
N GLY A 255 22.78 25.21 24.07
CA GLY A 255 22.20 24.44 25.16
C GLY A 255 23.14 24.38 26.34
N ASN A 256 22.99 25.29 27.28
CA ASN A 256 23.62 25.18 28.61
C ASN A 256 22.52 24.77 29.61
N GLY A 257 22.27 23.48 29.72
CA GLY A 257 21.38 22.90 30.71
C GLY A 257 21.99 22.90 32.09
N ASN A 258 21.62 23.85 32.91
CA ASN A 258 21.95 23.83 34.34
C ASN A 258 20.69 23.43 35.12
N GLY A 259 20.60 22.15 35.44
CA GLY A 259 19.57 21.61 36.31
C GLY A 259 19.78 22.08 37.74
N ASN A 260 18.82 22.77 38.32
CA ASN A 260 18.76 23.00 39.73
C ASN A 260 17.43 22.49 40.27
N GLY A 261 17.48 21.35 40.93
CA GLY A 261 16.37 20.79 41.65
C GLY A 261 16.02 21.65 42.88
N ASN A 262 14.77 21.89 43.09
CA ASN A 262 14.25 22.29 44.40
C ASN A 262 13.00 21.49 44.75
N ASN A 263 13.20 20.55 45.66
CA ASN A 263 12.19 19.98 46.53
C ASN A 263 11.48 21.07 47.32
N LYS A 264 10.15 21.10 47.26
CA LYS A 264 9.33 21.49 48.42
C LYS A 264 8.13 20.56 48.54
N LYS A 265 8.11 19.92 49.72
CA LYS A 265 6.93 19.33 50.33
C LYS A 265 5.94 20.44 50.70
N ASP A 266 4.65 20.18 50.41
CA ASP A 266 3.57 20.14 51.43
C ASP A 266 2.38 19.46 50.77
#